data_beaa52a39a4d17c04f98cb2248f56e60
#
_entry.id   beaa52a39a4d17c04f98cb2248f56e60
#
_cell.length_a   1.000
_cell.length_b   1.000
_cell.length_c   1.000
_cell.angle_alpha   90.00
_cell.angle_beta   90.00
_cell.angle_gamma   90.00
#
_symmetry.space_group_name_H-M   'P 1'
#
loop_
_entity.id
_entity.type
_entity.pdbx_description
1 polymer ?
#
loop_
_entity_poly.entity_id
_entity_poly.type
_entity_poly.pdbx_seq_one_letter_code
_entity_poly.pdbx_strand_id
1 'polypeptide(L)'
;EAKVLITADGGFRRGGIVPLKQNADEALKDATSVEHVVVVRRTGEEVPWTPGRDHWWHELMEAAPDRCDPESMEAEEPLFILYTSGSTGKPKGVLHTTGGYMTYVYYTTKLVFDLKDEDVYWCTADVGWITGHSYVVYGPLLNGATTVMYEGAPNWPEPDRFWRIVDKYGVTVFYTAPTAIRSFMKWGEGWPGKHRLDSLRLLGTVGEPINPEAW
;
A
#
# COMPACT_ATOMS: atom_id res chain seq x y z
N GLU A 1 11.47 -10.10 16.80
CA GLU A 1 11.15 -9.10 17.85
C GLU A 1 11.47 -7.71 17.31
N ALA A 2 10.41 -6.96 16.91
CA ALA A 2 10.57 -5.60 16.41
C ALA A 2 11.08 -4.66 17.52
N LYS A 3 11.99 -3.75 17.17
CA LYS A 3 12.52 -2.73 18.07
C LYS A 3 11.94 -1.35 17.79
N VAL A 4 11.52 -1.10 16.57
CA VAL A 4 10.97 0.16 16.13
C VAL A 4 9.60 -0.08 15.52
N LEU A 5 8.62 0.74 15.91
CA LEU A 5 7.31 0.85 15.29
C LEU A 5 7.20 2.20 14.59
N ILE A 6 6.77 2.21 13.32
CA ILE A 6 6.46 3.44 12.61
C ILE A 6 4.94 3.53 12.44
N THR A 7 4.34 4.64 12.84
CA THR A 7 2.91 4.91 12.74
C THR A 7 2.66 6.37 12.36
N ALA A 8 1.40 6.81 12.34
CA ALA A 8 1.02 8.21 12.19
C ALA A 8 0.12 8.65 13.36
N ASP A 9 -0.02 9.96 13.57
CA ASP A 9 -0.98 10.52 14.51
C ASP A 9 -2.40 10.03 14.20
N GLY A 10 -2.78 10.06 12.94
CA GLY A 10 -4.03 9.54 12.41
C GLY A 10 -3.97 9.32 10.91
N GLY A 11 -5.03 8.78 10.33
CA GLY A 11 -5.20 8.59 8.89
C GLY A 11 -6.58 9.06 8.44
N PHE A 12 -6.68 9.60 7.22
CA PHE A 12 -7.97 10.05 6.67
C PHE A 12 -8.72 8.89 6.01
N ARG A 13 -9.97 8.67 6.41
CA ARG A 13 -10.82 7.68 5.77
C ARG A 13 -12.28 8.11 5.77
N ARG A 14 -12.91 8.20 4.59
CA ARG A 14 -14.33 8.58 4.40
C ARG A 14 -14.73 9.85 5.15
N GLY A 15 -13.88 10.86 5.10
CA GLY A 15 -14.12 12.15 5.77
C GLY A 15 -13.90 12.16 7.28
N GLY A 16 -13.54 11.04 7.89
CA GLY A 16 -13.17 10.92 9.29
C GLY A 16 -11.69 10.64 9.49
N ILE A 17 -11.27 10.65 10.75
CA ILE A 17 -9.91 10.32 11.16
C ILE A 17 -9.90 8.96 11.86
N VAL A 18 -8.99 8.09 11.45
CA VAL A 18 -8.67 6.82 12.12
C VAL A 18 -7.55 7.09 13.12
N PRO A 19 -7.71 6.79 14.42
CA PRO A 19 -6.74 7.12 15.46
C PRO A 19 -5.58 6.11 15.48
N LEU A 20 -4.63 6.24 14.54
CA LEU A 20 -3.56 5.25 14.34
C LEU A 20 -2.60 5.16 15.52
N LYS A 21 -2.21 6.31 16.11
CA LYS A 21 -1.29 6.33 17.26
C LYS A 21 -1.91 5.64 18.48
N GLN A 22 -3.20 5.90 18.76
CA GLN A 22 -3.90 5.28 19.87
C GLN A 22 -4.00 3.75 19.67
N ASN A 23 -4.28 3.30 18.44
CA ASN A 23 -4.30 1.87 18.12
C ASN A 23 -2.91 1.24 18.31
N ALA A 24 -1.84 1.95 17.91
CA ALA A 24 -0.48 1.50 18.13
C ALA A 24 -0.14 1.41 19.64
N ASP A 25 -0.50 2.42 20.43
CA ASP A 25 -0.28 2.42 21.87
C ASP A 25 -1.01 1.27 22.59
N GLU A 26 -2.21 0.93 22.14
CA GLU A 26 -2.94 -0.21 22.68
C GLU A 26 -2.23 -1.54 22.39
N ALA A 27 -1.77 -1.72 21.15
CA ALA A 27 -1.01 -2.91 20.77
C ALA A 27 0.33 -3.03 21.50
N LEU A 28 0.95 -1.91 21.85
CA LEU A 28 2.24 -1.87 22.54
C LEU A 28 2.18 -2.26 24.02
N LYS A 29 0.97 -2.35 24.61
CA LYS A 29 0.83 -2.87 25.99
C LYS A 29 1.33 -4.29 26.12
N ASP A 30 1.19 -5.08 25.04
CA ASP A 30 1.58 -6.49 24.98
C ASP A 30 2.91 -6.71 24.23
N ALA A 31 3.40 -5.70 23.48
CA ALA A 31 4.59 -5.79 22.64
C ALA A 31 5.81 -5.13 23.28
N THR A 32 6.32 -5.76 24.33
CA THR A 32 7.41 -5.21 25.18
C THR A 32 8.78 -5.12 24.51
N SER A 33 8.96 -5.67 23.30
CA SER A 33 10.23 -5.60 22.56
C SER A 33 10.44 -4.28 21.81
N VAL A 34 9.38 -3.47 21.63
CA VAL A 34 9.44 -2.20 20.91
C VAL A 34 9.99 -1.12 21.83
N GLU A 35 11.12 -0.56 21.44
CA GLU A 35 11.85 0.45 22.20
C GLU A 35 11.54 1.88 21.73
N HIS A 36 11.25 2.04 20.42
CA HIS A 36 11.00 3.34 19.79
C HIS A 36 9.74 3.33 18.94
N VAL A 37 8.98 4.41 19.01
CA VAL A 37 7.81 4.66 18.16
C VAL A 37 8.04 5.93 17.36
N VAL A 38 8.11 5.81 16.04
CA VAL A 38 8.24 6.95 15.14
C VAL A 38 6.87 7.34 14.61
N VAL A 39 6.48 8.59 14.85
CA VAL A 39 5.13 9.09 14.55
C VAL A 39 5.16 10.12 13.42
N VAL A 40 4.49 9.82 12.32
CA VAL A 40 4.28 10.75 11.21
C VAL A 40 3.12 11.69 11.55
N ARG A 41 3.33 12.99 11.49
CA ARG A 41 2.26 14.00 11.64
C ARG A 41 1.48 14.09 10.32
N ARG A 42 0.38 13.35 10.24
CA ARG A 42 -0.46 13.25 9.03
C ARG A 42 -1.75 14.06 9.13
N THR A 43 -2.42 14.00 10.28
CA THR A 43 -3.72 14.65 10.48
C THR A 43 -3.63 15.91 11.31
N GLY A 44 -2.59 16.05 12.13
CA GLY A 44 -2.41 17.17 13.05
C GLY A 44 -3.19 17.01 14.37
N GLU A 45 -3.78 15.83 14.60
CA GLU A 45 -4.47 15.53 15.86
C GLU A 45 -3.48 15.47 17.03
N GLU A 46 -3.95 15.90 18.19
CA GLU A 46 -3.23 15.66 19.42
C GLU A 46 -3.29 14.18 19.80
N VAL A 47 -2.14 13.62 20.09
CA VAL A 47 -2.02 12.18 20.42
C VAL A 47 -1.32 11.98 21.77
N PRO A 48 -1.64 10.88 22.49
CA PRO A 48 -0.88 10.48 23.66
C PRO A 48 0.61 10.33 23.33
N TRP A 49 1.47 10.75 24.24
CA TRP A 49 2.91 10.79 24.04
C TRP A 49 3.67 10.17 25.20
N THR A 50 4.57 9.24 24.92
CA THR A 50 5.46 8.64 25.90
C THR A 50 6.88 9.18 25.69
N PRO A 51 7.36 10.09 26.57
CA PRO A 51 8.70 10.64 26.44
C PRO A 51 9.78 9.55 26.47
N GLY A 52 10.79 9.69 25.60
CA GLY A 52 11.90 8.73 25.48
C GLY A 52 11.60 7.52 24.57
N ARG A 53 10.32 7.19 24.33
CA ARG A 53 9.89 6.15 23.39
C ARG A 53 9.42 6.74 22.08
N ASP A 54 8.58 7.78 22.13
CA ASP A 54 7.90 8.35 20.98
C ASP A 54 8.73 9.50 20.38
N HIS A 55 8.87 9.49 19.06
CA HIS A 55 9.65 10.46 18.30
C HIS A 55 8.86 10.94 17.09
N TRP A 56 8.87 12.24 16.84
CA TRP A 56 8.27 12.76 15.62
C TRP A 56 9.17 12.45 14.41
N TRP A 57 8.58 11.91 13.34
CA TRP A 57 9.28 11.63 12.07
C TRP A 57 10.02 12.86 11.54
N HIS A 58 9.37 14.03 11.48
CA HIS A 58 9.96 15.24 10.93
C HIS A 58 11.15 15.74 11.75
N GLU A 59 11.13 15.63 13.07
CA GLU A 59 12.27 15.98 13.93
C GLU A 59 13.46 15.07 13.71
N LEU A 60 13.21 13.75 13.55
CA LEU A 60 14.26 12.80 13.22
C LEU A 60 14.86 13.07 11.83
N MET A 61 14.02 13.45 10.86
CA MET A 61 14.46 13.75 9.50
C MET A 61 15.30 15.03 9.43
N GLU A 62 14.97 16.07 10.22
CA GLU A 62 15.77 17.30 10.31
C GLU A 62 17.17 17.05 10.88
N ALA A 63 17.31 16.07 11.76
CA ALA A 63 18.58 15.71 12.40
C ALA A 63 19.38 14.65 11.62
N ALA A 64 18.75 13.95 10.68
CA ALA A 64 19.35 12.88 9.91
C ALA A 64 20.22 13.42 8.78
N PRO A 65 21.31 12.71 8.39
CA PRO A 65 22.02 13.03 7.16
C PRO A 65 21.15 12.78 5.92
N ASP A 66 21.42 13.53 4.86
CA ASP A 66 20.70 13.41 3.58
C ASP A 66 21.10 12.16 2.77
N ARG A 67 22.11 11.42 3.23
CA ARG A 67 22.61 10.21 2.60
C ARG A 67 22.63 9.04 3.59
N CYS A 68 22.07 7.93 3.15
CA CYS A 68 22.19 6.62 3.79
C CYS A 68 22.52 5.60 2.70
N ASP A 69 23.73 5.06 2.70
CA ASP A 69 24.11 4.03 1.74
C ASP A 69 23.34 2.73 2.04
N PRO A 70 22.83 2.02 1.01
CA PRO A 70 22.13 0.76 1.22
C PRO A 70 23.11 -0.31 1.72
N GLU A 71 22.66 -1.13 2.66
CA GLU A 71 23.41 -2.29 3.11
C GLU A 71 23.48 -3.33 1.99
N SER A 72 24.66 -3.92 1.78
CA SER A 72 24.85 -4.99 0.81
C SER A 72 24.28 -6.29 1.38
N MET A 73 23.30 -6.87 0.68
CA MET A 73 22.59 -8.07 1.11
C MET A 73 22.84 -9.23 0.16
N GLU A 74 23.03 -10.41 0.71
CA GLU A 74 23.02 -11.64 -0.08
C GLU A 74 21.62 -11.97 -0.60
N ALA A 75 21.52 -12.60 -1.76
CA ALA A 75 20.24 -12.90 -2.41
C ALA A 75 19.31 -13.75 -1.52
N GLU A 76 19.88 -14.65 -0.73
CA GLU A 76 19.13 -15.54 0.17
C GLU A 76 18.88 -14.93 1.56
N GLU A 77 19.37 -13.73 1.83
CA GLU A 77 19.12 -13.04 3.10
C GLU A 77 17.61 -12.78 3.30
N PRO A 78 17.06 -13.09 4.48
CA PRO A 78 15.66 -12.81 4.78
C PRO A 78 15.29 -11.34 4.60
N LEU A 79 14.27 -11.07 3.77
CA LEU A 79 13.74 -9.73 3.56
C LEU A 79 12.61 -9.42 4.54
N PHE A 80 11.60 -10.27 4.57
CA PHE A 80 10.49 -10.19 5.51
C PHE A 80 9.76 -11.52 5.68
N ILE A 81 8.96 -11.62 6.73
CA ILE A 81 8.04 -12.74 6.97
C ILE A 81 6.61 -12.19 6.87
N LEU A 82 5.80 -12.80 6.02
CA LEU A 82 4.40 -12.47 5.89
C LEU A 82 3.53 -13.67 6.28
N TYR A 83 2.54 -13.44 7.13
CA TYR A 83 1.63 -14.48 7.58
C TYR A 83 0.39 -14.54 6.68
N THR A 84 0.03 -15.76 6.28
CA THR A 84 -1.23 -16.05 5.59
C THR A 84 -2.21 -16.67 6.57
N SER A 85 -3.52 -16.51 6.32
CA SER A 85 -4.58 -17.10 7.17
C SER A 85 -4.53 -18.61 7.28
N GLY A 86 -3.86 -19.29 6.33
CA GLY A 86 -3.71 -20.74 6.28
C GLY A 86 -5.05 -21.50 6.13
N SER A 87 -5.09 -22.52 5.31
CA SER A 87 -6.27 -23.38 5.13
C SER A 87 -6.63 -24.21 6.36
N THR A 88 -5.71 -24.31 7.34
CA THR A 88 -5.85 -25.11 8.56
C THR A 88 -6.18 -24.29 9.82
N GLY A 89 -6.53 -23.01 9.67
CA GLY A 89 -6.88 -22.11 10.76
C GLY A 89 -5.71 -21.53 11.57
N LYS A 90 -4.49 -22.05 11.42
CA LYS A 90 -3.29 -21.44 12.01
C LYS A 90 -2.56 -20.58 10.97
N PRO A 91 -2.23 -19.33 11.27
CA PRO A 91 -1.43 -18.50 10.37
C PRO A 91 -0.09 -19.17 10.05
N LYS A 92 0.31 -19.13 8.78
CA LYS A 92 1.60 -19.65 8.31
C LYS A 92 2.48 -18.49 7.88
N GLY A 93 3.67 -18.39 8.49
CA GLY A 93 4.67 -17.40 8.11
C GLY A 93 5.39 -17.85 6.84
N VAL A 94 5.37 -17.01 5.81
CA VAL A 94 6.11 -17.20 4.57
C VAL A 94 7.31 -16.27 4.61
N LEU A 95 8.50 -16.86 4.59
CA LEU A 95 9.77 -16.14 4.51
C LEU A 95 10.05 -15.77 3.05
N HIS A 96 10.25 -14.50 2.79
CA HIS A 96 10.71 -13.99 1.50
C HIS A 96 12.17 -13.58 1.61
N THR A 97 12.99 -14.03 0.63
CA THR A 97 14.39 -13.67 0.53
C THR A 97 14.58 -12.42 -0.36
N THR A 98 15.64 -11.67 -0.12
CA THR A 98 15.92 -10.39 -0.77
C THR A 98 15.98 -10.54 -2.30
N GLY A 99 16.86 -11.37 -2.84
CA GLY A 99 17.02 -11.52 -4.28
C GLY A 99 15.85 -12.23 -4.94
N GLY A 100 15.32 -13.29 -4.32
CA GLY A 100 14.18 -14.05 -4.85
C GLY A 100 12.92 -13.21 -4.99
N TYR A 101 12.56 -12.49 -3.93
CA TYR A 101 11.38 -11.63 -3.94
C TYR A 101 11.53 -10.47 -4.95
N MET A 102 12.65 -9.76 -4.93
CA MET A 102 12.88 -8.62 -5.82
C MET A 102 12.87 -9.03 -7.29
N THR A 103 13.49 -10.15 -7.64
CA THR A 103 13.45 -10.70 -9.00
C THR A 103 12.04 -11.02 -9.43
N TYR A 104 11.27 -11.69 -8.58
CA TYR A 104 9.88 -12.04 -8.85
C TYR A 104 9.00 -10.81 -9.09
N VAL A 105 9.02 -9.84 -8.18
CA VAL A 105 8.13 -8.66 -8.32
C VAL A 105 8.55 -7.75 -9.48
N TYR A 106 9.85 -7.66 -9.79
CA TYR A 106 10.35 -6.94 -10.95
C TYR A 106 9.77 -7.52 -12.25
N TYR A 107 10.00 -8.82 -12.48
CA TYR A 107 9.57 -9.46 -13.72
C TYR A 107 8.07 -9.58 -13.85
N THR A 108 7.36 -9.91 -12.79
CA THR A 108 5.89 -10.00 -12.85
C THR A 108 5.26 -8.64 -13.11
N THR A 109 5.76 -7.57 -12.51
CA THR A 109 5.27 -6.22 -12.81
C THR A 109 5.54 -5.85 -14.26
N LYS A 110 6.77 -6.06 -14.73
CA LYS A 110 7.15 -5.69 -16.11
C LYS A 110 6.39 -6.47 -17.17
N LEU A 111 6.32 -7.78 -17.03
CA LEU A 111 5.79 -8.67 -18.08
C LEU A 111 4.27 -8.79 -18.04
N VAL A 112 3.65 -8.90 -16.86
CA VAL A 112 2.20 -9.06 -16.74
C VAL A 112 1.46 -7.79 -17.12
N PHE A 113 1.98 -6.63 -16.75
CA PHE A 113 1.38 -5.35 -17.10
C PHE A 113 1.92 -4.78 -18.42
N ASP A 114 2.87 -5.46 -19.05
CA ASP A 114 3.57 -4.96 -20.26
C ASP A 114 3.98 -3.49 -20.06
N LEU A 115 4.62 -3.23 -18.92
CA LEU A 115 4.86 -1.90 -18.40
C LEU A 115 5.83 -1.12 -19.30
N LYS A 116 5.43 0.09 -19.69
CA LYS A 116 6.19 1.03 -20.53
C LYS A 116 6.69 2.21 -19.69
N ASP A 117 7.71 2.90 -20.17
CA ASP A 117 8.31 4.04 -19.47
C ASP A 117 7.35 5.21 -19.29
N GLU A 118 6.41 5.38 -20.21
CA GLU A 118 5.38 6.42 -20.17
C GLU A 118 4.15 6.07 -19.34
N ASP A 119 4.05 4.83 -18.84
CA ASP A 119 2.88 4.40 -18.08
C ASP A 119 2.73 5.12 -16.75
N VAL A 120 1.49 5.45 -16.42
CA VAL A 120 1.05 5.81 -15.09
C VAL A 120 0.33 4.61 -14.49
N TYR A 121 1.00 3.93 -13.60
CA TYR A 121 0.54 2.70 -12.98
C TYR A 121 -0.20 3.00 -11.66
N TRP A 122 -1.32 2.35 -11.42
CA TRP A 122 -2.04 2.45 -10.17
C TRP A 122 -2.55 1.10 -9.67
N CYS A 123 -2.00 0.63 -8.56
CA CYS A 123 -2.52 -0.48 -7.79
C CYS A 123 -3.29 0.03 -6.58
N THR A 124 -4.51 -0.44 -6.37
CA THR A 124 -5.39 0.01 -5.28
C THR A 124 -5.32 -0.85 -4.03
N ALA A 125 -4.39 -1.80 -3.98
CA ALA A 125 -4.20 -2.64 -2.82
C ALA A 125 -3.70 -1.83 -1.61
N ASP A 126 -4.10 -2.25 -0.41
CA ASP A 126 -3.53 -1.71 0.81
C ASP A 126 -2.07 -2.15 0.96
N VAL A 127 -1.20 -1.23 1.37
CA VAL A 127 0.23 -1.49 1.56
C VAL A 127 0.50 -2.59 2.60
N GLY A 128 -0.41 -2.80 3.55
CA GLY A 128 -0.31 -3.83 4.57
C GLY A 128 -0.49 -5.27 4.07
N TRP A 129 -0.96 -5.47 2.82
CA TRP A 129 -1.12 -6.78 2.20
C TRP A 129 0.04 -7.11 1.26
N ILE A 130 0.24 -8.40 0.97
CA ILE A 130 1.31 -8.83 0.04
C ILE A 130 1.16 -8.18 -1.34
N THR A 131 -0.06 -8.01 -1.83
CA THR A 131 -0.30 -7.31 -3.10
C THR A 131 0.19 -5.86 -3.03
N GLY A 132 -0.01 -5.19 -1.89
CA GLY A 132 0.51 -3.84 -1.66
C GLY A 132 2.03 -3.80 -1.62
N HIS A 133 2.67 -4.69 -0.87
CA HIS A 133 4.13 -4.81 -0.87
C HIS A 133 4.65 -5.01 -2.29
N SER A 134 4.11 -5.98 -3.01
CA SER A 134 4.60 -6.38 -4.33
C SER A 134 4.30 -5.36 -5.43
N TYR A 135 3.07 -4.81 -5.45
CA TYR A 135 2.55 -4.08 -6.62
C TYR A 135 2.11 -2.63 -6.32
N VAL A 136 2.27 -2.13 -5.10
CA VAL A 136 2.25 -0.68 -4.80
C VAL A 136 3.66 -0.17 -4.59
N VAL A 137 4.52 -0.94 -3.90
CA VAL A 137 5.86 -0.51 -3.50
C VAL A 137 6.94 -1.12 -4.39
N TYR A 138 7.29 -2.39 -4.18
CA TYR A 138 8.52 -2.94 -4.75
C TYR A 138 8.49 -3.09 -6.28
N GLY A 139 7.47 -3.73 -6.82
CA GLY A 139 7.40 -4.02 -8.26
C GLY A 139 7.47 -2.78 -9.16
N PRO A 140 6.56 -1.81 -9.00
CA PRO A 140 6.60 -0.61 -9.82
C PRO A 140 7.85 0.24 -9.61
N LEU A 141 8.34 0.41 -8.38
CA LEU A 141 9.53 1.22 -8.10
C LEU A 141 10.81 0.57 -8.63
N LEU A 142 10.95 -0.75 -8.56
CA LEU A 142 12.06 -1.48 -9.18
C LEU A 142 12.08 -1.34 -10.71
N ASN A 143 10.94 -1.11 -11.33
CA ASN A 143 10.81 -0.87 -12.76
C ASN A 143 10.93 0.62 -13.13
N GLY A 144 11.15 1.52 -12.18
CA GLY A 144 11.20 2.97 -12.42
C GLY A 144 9.86 3.57 -12.86
N ALA A 145 8.73 2.91 -12.58
CA ALA A 145 7.42 3.33 -13.03
C ALA A 145 6.91 4.56 -12.26
N THR A 146 6.18 5.41 -12.97
CA THR A 146 5.33 6.41 -12.31
C THR A 146 4.14 5.71 -11.68
N THR A 147 3.99 5.81 -10.35
CA THR A 147 2.91 5.13 -9.62
C THR A 147 2.04 6.11 -8.86
N VAL A 148 0.73 5.82 -8.84
CA VAL A 148 -0.24 6.55 -8.04
C VAL A 148 -0.42 5.86 -6.69
N MET A 149 -0.29 6.62 -5.61
CA MET A 149 -0.61 6.18 -4.26
C MET A 149 -1.81 6.97 -3.75
N TYR A 150 -2.82 6.29 -3.23
CA TYR A 150 -4.07 6.90 -2.79
C TYR A 150 -4.42 6.52 -1.36
N GLU A 151 -4.60 7.53 -0.51
CA GLU A 151 -5.16 7.40 0.82
C GLU A 151 -6.66 7.74 0.77
N GLY A 152 -7.51 6.75 1.01
CA GLY A 152 -8.94 6.98 1.02
C GLY A 152 -9.78 5.74 0.76
N ALA A 153 -11.04 5.96 0.38
CA ALA A 153 -11.99 4.91 0.05
C ALA A 153 -12.51 5.07 -1.39
N PRO A 154 -12.84 3.98 -2.08
CA PRO A 154 -13.22 4.02 -3.50
C PRO A 154 -14.52 4.78 -3.79
N ASN A 155 -15.35 4.98 -2.78
CA ASN A 155 -16.66 5.61 -2.86
C ASN A 155 -16.78 6.89 -2.02
N TRP A 156 -15.67 7.55 -1.73
CA TRP A 156 -15.68 8.80 -0.96
C TRP A 156 -14.93 9.92 -1.71
N PRO A 157 -15.50 11.13 -1.85
CA PRO A 157 -16.84 11.53 -1.39
C PRO A 157 -17.99 10.97 -2.22
N GLU A 158 -17.71 10.49 -3.46
CA GLU A 158 -18.68 9.95 -4.40
C GLU A 158 -18.20 8.60 -4.97
N PRO A 159 -19.10 7.75 -5.49
CA PRO A 159 -18.74 6.46 -6.10
C PRO A 159 -17.86 6.54 -7.35
N ASP A 160 -17.68 7.74 -7.90
CA ASP A 160 -16.79 8.00 -9.04
C ASP A 160 -15.32 8.22 -8.65
N ARG A 161 -14.99 8.12 -7.37
CA ARG A 161 -13.67 8.53 -6.85
C ARG A 161 -12.50 7.92 -7.60
N PHE A 162 -12.57 6.64 -7.92
CA PHE A 162 -11.48 5.97 -8.63
C PHE A 162 -11.40 6.43 -10.09
N TRP A 163 -12.52 6.59 -10.74
CA TRP A 163 -12.57 7.07 -12.14
C TRP A 163 -12.06 8.51 -12.26
N ARG A 164 -12.36 9.35 -11.27
CA ARG A 164 -11.79 10.70 -11.17
C ARG A 164 -10.27 10.70 -11.03
N ILE A 165 -9.71 9.74 -10.30
CA ILE A 165 -8.26 9.59 -10.17
C ILE A 165 -7.66 9.13 -11.49
N VAL A 166 -8.28 8.15 -12.16
CA VAL A 166 -7.85 7.69 -13.50
C VAL A 166 -7.81 8.86 -14.49
N ASP A 167 -8.90 9.62 -14.59
CA ASP A 167 -9.00 10.78 -15.49
C ASP A 167 -7.96 11.86 -15.14
N LYS A 168 -7.90 12.25 -13.86
CA LYS A 168 -7.05 13.35 -13.39
C LYS A 168 -5.56 13.08 -13.61
N TYR A 169 -5.11 11.87 -13.38
CA TYR A 169 -3.68 11.52 -13.44
C TYR A 169 -3.30 10.75 -14.71
N GLY A 170 -4.23 10.53 -15.62
CA GLY A 170 -3.97 9.81 -16.86
C GLY A 170 -3.50 8.39 -16.62
N VAL A 171 -4.13 7.67 -15.67
CA VAL A 171 -3.74 6.30 -15.34
C VAL A 171 -3.87 5.40 -16.57
N THR A 172 -2.80 4.70 -16.90
CA THR A 172 -2.75 3.81 -18.07
C THR A 172 -2.92 2.34 -17.69
N VAL A 173 -2.43 1.96 -16.50
CA VAL A 173 -2.56 0.62 -15.95
C VAL A 173 -3.25 0.70 -14.60
N PHE A 174 -4.43 0.06 -14.52
CA PHE A 174 -5.25 0.04 -13.30
C PHE A 174 -5.34 -1.38 -12.75
N TYR A 175 -4.82 -1.62 -11.54
CA TYR A 175 -4.75 -2.93 -10.90
C TYR A 175 -5.51 -2.93 -9.58
N THR A 176 -6.56 -3.75 -9.48
CA THR A 176 -7.46 -3.72 -8.33
C THR A 176 -7.96 -5.13 -7.97
N ALA A 177 -8.83 -5.22 -6.97
CA ALA A 177 -9.44 -6.49 -6.58
C ALA A 177 -10.80 -6.71 -7.28
N PRO A 178 -11.19 -7.96 -7.57
CA PRO A 178 -12.53 -8.27 -8.07
C PRO A 178 -13.66 -7.73 -7.20
N THR A 179 -13.46 -7.70 -5.88
CA THR A 179 -14.41 -7.07 -4.94
C THR A 179 -14.64 -5.58 -5.25
N ALA A 180 -13.60 -4.85 -5.66
CA ALA A 180 -13.75 -3.45 -6.07
C ALA A 180 -14.57 -3.35 -7.37
N ILE A 181 -14.29 -4.19 -8.37
CA ILE A 181 -15.05 -4.23 -9.63
C ILE A 181 -16.53 -4.51 -9.35
N ARG A 182 -16.85 -5.54 -8.56
CA ARG A 182 -18.24 -5.83 -8.16
C ARG A 182 -18.92 -4.66 -7.45
N SER A 183 -18.17 -3.90 -6.68
CA SER A 183 -18.68 -2.68 -6.03
C SER A 183 -19.00 -1.60 -7.06
N PHE A 184 -18.14 -1.40 -8.06
CA PHE A 184 -18.39 -0.44 -9.14
C PHE A 184 -19.64 -0.81 -9.93
N MET A 185 -19.82 -2.09 -10.28
CA MET A 185 -21.04 -2.59 -10.95
C MET A 185 -22.28 -2.29 -10.09
N LYS A 186 -22.23 -2.58 -8.80
CA LYS A 186 -23.34 -2.32 -7.87
C LYS A 186 -23.69 -0.84 -7.78
N TRP A 187 -22.71 0.07 -7.88
CA TRP A 187 -22.95 1.51 -7.84
C TRP A 187 -23.50 2.05 -9.17
N GLY A 188 -23.31 1.31 -10.27
CA GLY A 188 -23.88 1.58 -11.58
C GLY A 188 -22.91 2.19 -12.58
N GLU A 189 -23.14 1.91 -13.82
CA GLU A 189 -22.29 2.28 -14.98
C GLU A 189 -22.24 3.79 -15.26
N GLY A 190 -23.20 4.56 -14.73
CA GLY A 190 -23.23 6.00 -14.90
C GLY A 190 -22.06 6.74 -14.23
N TRP A 191 -21.35 6.10 -13.29
CA TRP A 191 -20.22 6.72 -12.60
C TRP A 191 -18.95 6.78 -13.46
N PRO A 192 -18.45 5.68 -14.05
CA PRO A 192 -17.32 5.75 -14.98
C PRO A 192 -17.60 6.62 -16.19
N GLY A 193 -18.84 6.62 -16.72
CA GLY A 193 -19.23 7.42 -17.88
C GLY A 193 -19.13 8.96 -17.70
N LYS A 194 -18.91 9.44 -16.48
CA LYS A 194 -18.69 10.87 -16.20
C LYS A 194 -17.24 11.32 -16.43
N HIS A 195 -16.32 10.40 -16.66
CA HIS A 195 -14.89 10.65 -16.72
C HIS A 195 -14.29 10.15 -18.04
N ARG A 196 -13.21 10.80 -18.46
CA ARG A 196 -12.42 10.32 -19.59
C ARG A 196 -11.50 9.21 -19.14
N LEU A 197 -11.68 8.03 -19.68
CA LEU A 197 -10.89 6.86 -19.36
C LEU A 197 -10.00 6.42 -20.54
N ASP A 198 -9.81 7.31 -21.52
CA ASP A 198 -9.08 7.03 -22.77
C ASP A 198 -7.60 6.70 -22.53
N SER A 199 -7.04 7.13 -21.40
CA SER A 199 -5.68 6.77 -21.00
C SER A 199 -5.53 5.30 -20.60
N LEU A 200 -6.63 4.66 -20.16
CA LEU A 200 -6.59 3.33 -19.58
C LEU A 200 -6.42 2.27 -20.67
N ARG A 201 -5.24 1.66 -20.74
CA ARG A 201 -4.93 0.60 -21.71
C ARG A 201 -5.03 -0.80 -21.12
N LEU A 202 -4.89 -0.94 -19.78
CA LEU A 202 -4.92 -2.22 -19.10
C LEU A 202 -5.63 -2.11 -17.76
N LEU A 203 -6.57 -3.02 -17.52
CA LEU A 203 -7.17 -3.26 -16.22
C LEU A 203 -6.86 -4.68 -15.78
N GLY A 204 -6.31 -4.84 -14.60
CA GLY A 204 -5.98 -6.14 -14.01
C GLY A 204 -6.64 -6.35 -12.66
N THR A 205 -6.89 -7.60 -12.31
CA THR A 205 -7.47 -7.97 -11.01
C THR A 205 -6.62 -9.01 -10.29
N VAL A 206 -6.68 -9.00 -8.95
CA VAL A 206 -5.86 -9.84 -8.09
C VAL A 206 -6.52 -10.15 -6.75
N GLY A 207 -6.05 -11.23 -6.13
CA GLY A 207 -6.35 -11.59 -4.74
C GLY A 207 -7.47 -12.59 -4.59
N GLU A 208 -8.36 -12.70 -5.58
CA GLU A 208 -9.45 -13.67 -5.61
C GLU A 208 -9.88 -13.96 -7.07
N PRO A 209 -10.58 -15.07 -7.33
CA PRO A 209 -11.18 -15.31 -8.62
C PRO A 209 -12.20 -14.22 -9.01
N ILE A 210 -12.20 -13.82 -10.27
CA ILE A 210 -13.21 -12.92 -10.83
C ILE A 210 -14.27 -13.73 -11.56
N ASN A 211 -15.55 -13.42 -11.34
CA ASN A 211 -16.65 -14.06 -12.04
C ASN A 211 -16.83 -13.47 -13.45
N PRO A 212 -17.40 -14.23 -14.42
CA PRO A 212 -17.54 -13.76 -15.79
C PRO A 212 -18.31 -12.44 -15.95
N GLU A 213 -19.29 -12.19 -15.09
CA GLU A 213 -20.09 -10.95 -15.13
C GLU A 213 -19.27 -9.70 -14.78
N ALA A 214 -18.25 -9.86 -13.96
CA ALA A 214 -17.37 -8.76 -13.55
C ALA A 214 -16.14 -8.61 -14.46
N TRP A 215 -15.82 -9.66 -15.21
CA TRP A 215 -14.77 -9.67 -16.23
C TRP A 215 -15.21 -8.98 -17.50
#